data_f63d1c4ee9a9b597514256780afeba6c
#
_entry.id   f63d1c4ee9a9b597514256780afeba6c
#
_cell.length_a   1.000
_cell.length_b   1.000
_cell.length_c   1.000
_cell.angle_alpha   90.00
_cell.angle_beta   90.00
_cell.angle_gamma   90.00
#
_symmetry.space_group_name_H-M   'P 1'
#
loop_
_entity.id
_entity.type
_entity.pdbx_description
1 polymer ?
#
loop_
_entity_poly.entity_id
_entity_poly.type
_entity_poly.pdbx_seq_one_letter_code
_entity_poly.pdbx_strand_id
1 'polypeptide(L)'
;MNTHGVVLDFGKHNGELITRVPVSYLRWMANNGTKMAEYAKAELERRGDTMPVVELSGHAIDRASLRVRKIWHETKLSDDEGLYSWLQRMTLEALEKGERLESGKIKYNRMKFVIEQGEEFPSLLSIMR
;
A
#
# COMPACT_ATOMS: atom_id res chain seq x y z
N MET A 1 -3.56 6.04 -20.86
CA MET A 1 -4.98 5.69 -20.60
C MET A 1 -5.72 6.91 -20.07
N ASN A 2 -6.88 7.19 -20.61
CA ASN A 2 -7.67 8.34 -20.17
C ASN A 2 -8.61 7.93 -19.03
N THR A 3 -8.47 8.58 -17.87
CA THR A 3 -9.34 8.31 -16.71
C THR A 3 -10.57 9.23 -16.63
N HIS A 4 -10.66 10.19 -17.53
CA HIS A 4 -11.78 11.13 -17.55
C HIS A 4 -13.10 10.40 -17.81
N GLY A 5 -14.08 10.59 -16.94
CA GLY A 5 -15.38 9.94 -17.06
C GLY A 5 -15.46 8.51 -16.54
N VAL A 6 -14.37 7.93 -16.08
CA VAL A 6 -14.37 6.58 -15.51
C VAL A 6 -15.03 6.62 -14.12
N VAL A 7 -16.00 5.73 -13.92
CA VAL A 7 -16.76 5.63 -12.68
C VAL A 7 -16.48 4.27 -12.03
N LEU A 8 -16.27 4.26 -10.72
CA LEU A 8 -16.09 3.01 -9.99
C LEU A 8 -17.41 2.25 -9.89
N ASP A 9 -17.36 0.95 -10.07
CA ASP A 9 -18.54 0.09 -10.03
C ASP A 9 -18.54 -0.92 -8.89
N PHE A 10 -17.65 -0.73 -7.90
CA PHE A 10 -17.54 -1.61 -6.75
C PHE A 10 -16.97 -0.88 -5.53
N GLY A 11 -17.17 -1.47 -4.37
CA GLY A 11 -16.51 -1.07 -3.15
C GLY A 11 -17.04 0.22 -2.52
N LYS A 12 -16.22 0.76 -1.63
CA LYS A 12 -16.53 1.93 -0.81
C LYS A 12 -16.88 3.17 -1.66
N HIS A 13 -16.26 3.32 -2.80
CA HIS A 13 -16.42 4.48 -3.69
C HIS A 13 -17.22 4.16 -4.94
N ASN A 14 -18.09 3.14 -4.86
CA ASN A 14 -18.97 2.79 -5.97
C ASN A 14 -19.82 3.99 -6.40
N GLY A 15 -19.85 4.26 -7.69
CA GLY A 15 -20.60 5.39 -8.25
C GLY A 15 -19.83 6.70 -8.30
N GLU A 16 -18.63 6.77 -7.75
CA GLU A 16 -17.81 7.97 -7.79
C GLU A 16 -16.90 8.00 -9.02
N LEU A 17 -16.64 9.20 -9.53
CA LEU A 17 -15.64 9.39 -10.58
C LEU A 17 -14.26 9.07 -10.02
N ILE A 18 -13.46 8.31 -10.78
CA ILE A 18 -12.11 7.93 -10.34
C ILE A 18 -11.24 9.16 -10.09
N THR A 19 -11.49 10.25 -10.79
CA THR A 19 -10.77 11.52 -10.62
C THR A 19 -11.02 12.16 -9.27
N ARG A 20 -12.02 11.73 -8.53
CA ARG A 20 -12.37 12.24 -7.19
C ARG A 20 -12.05 11.26 -6.07
N VAL A 21 -11.60 10.07 -6.41
CA VAL A 21 -11.29 9.04 -5.41
C VAL A 21 -10.00 9.42 -4.66
N PRO A 22 -9.94 9.23 -3.33
CA PRO A 22 -8.73 9.52 -2.57
C PRO A 22 -7.53 8.71 -3.03
N VAL A 23 -6.33 9.30 -2.95
CA VAL A 23 -5.07 8.66 -3.35
C VAL A 23 -4.87 7.33 -2.63
N SER A 24 -5.18 7.25 -1.34
CA SER A 24 -5.03 6.02 -0.58
C SER A 24 -5.83 4.86 -1.16
N TYR A 25 -7.05 5.14 -1.60
CA TYR A 25 -7.91 4.12 -2.21
C TYR A 25 -7.40 3.72 -3.60
N LEU A 26 -6.92 4.68 -4.37
CA LEU A 26 -6.33 4.40 -5.69
C LEU A 26 -5.09 3.50 -5.55
N ARG A 27 -4.25 3.74 -4.56
CA ARG A 27 -3.08 2.91 -4.29
C ARG A 27 -3.50 1.49 -3.91
N TRP A 28 -4.53 1.37 -3.07
CA TRP A 28 -5.06 0.06 -2.71
C TRP A 28 -5.55 -0.69 -3.95
N MET A 29 -6.33 -0.04 -4.80
CA MET A 29 -6.83 -0.64 -6.04
C MET A 29 -5.69 -1.08 -6.95
N ALA A 30 -4.69 -0.22 -7.12
CA ALA A 30 -3.55 -0.51 -7.99
C ALA A 30 -2.73 -1.71 -7.50
N ASN A 31 -2.60 -1.89 -6.18
CA ASN A 31 -1.76 -2.93 -5.60
C ASN A 31 -2.46 -4.26 -5.39
N ASN A 32 -3.77 -4.29 -5.31
CA ASN A 32 -4.49 -5.51 -4.96
C ASN A 32 -5.17 -6.19 -6.16
N GLY A 33 -4.74 -5.84 -7.36
CA GLY A 33 -5.18 -6.53 -8.57
C GLY A 33 -6.67 -6.47 -8.82
N THR A 34 -7.32 -5.38 -8.41
CA THR A 34 -8.74 -5.19 -8.69
C THR A 34 -8.98 -5.05 -10.18
N LYS A 35 -10.21 -5.27 -10.63
CA LYS A 35 -10.55 -5.13 -12.05
C LYS A 35 -10.30 -3.73 -12.60
N MET A 36 -10.22 -2.72 -11.75
CA MET A 36 -9.94 -1.34 -12.14
C MET A 36 -8.52 -0.88 -11.78
N ALA A 37 -7.61 -1.82 -11.50
CA ALA A 37 -6.24 -1.49 -11.11
C ALA A 37 -5.53 -0.63 -12.16
N GLU A 38 -5.70 -0.92 -13.44
CA GLU A 38 -5.06 -0.14 -14.50
C GLU A 38 -5.56 1.30 -14.54
N TYR A 39 -6.84 1.52 -14.31
CA TYR A 39 -7.40 2.88 -14.23
C TYR A 39 -6.86 3.61 -12.98
N ALA A 40 -6.72 2.91 -11.86
CA ALA A 40 -6.16 3.49 -10.65
C ALA A 40 -4.71 3.91 -10.85
N LYS A 41 -3.90 3.08 -11.49
CA LYS A 41 -2.50 3.40 -11.84
C LYS A 41 -2.42 4.62 -12.74
N ALA A 42 -3.28 4.67 -13.77
CA ALA A 42 -3.32 5.80 -14.71
C ALA A 42 -3.71 7.09 -14.00
N GLU A 43 -4.67 7.04 -13.09
CA GLU A 43 -5.08 8.23 -12.33
C GLU A 43 -4.01 8.71 -11.37
N LEU A 44 -3.31 7.80 -10.69
CA LEU A 44 -2.18 8.15 -9.84
C LEU A 44 -1.08 8.85 -10.66
N GLU A 45 -0.78 8.32 -11.84
CA GLU A 45 0.21 8.91 -12.74
C GLU A 45 -0.22 10.30 -13.19
N ARG A 46 -1.50 10.48 -13.54
CA ARG A 46 -2.06 11.79 -13.93
C ARG A 46 -1.89 12.82 -12.82
N ARG A 47 -2.06 12.42 -11.57
CA ARG A 47 -1.90 13.31 -10.41
C ARG A 47 -0.44 13.58 -10.06
N GLY A 48 0.50 12.93 -10.75
CA GLY A 48 1.92 13.07 -10.45
C GLY A 48 2.35 12.31 -9.20
N ASP A 49 1.58 11.33 -8.78
CA ASP A 49 1.94 10.47 -7.65
C ASP A 49 2.97 9.46 -8.12
N THR A 50 4.23 9.73 -7.80
CA THR A 50 5.37 8.93 -8.22
C THR A 50 5.86 7.98 -7.12
N MET A 51 5.11 7.84 -6.02
CA MET A 51 5.53 6.91 -4.97
C MET A 51 5.63 5.49 -5.52
N PRO A 52 6.75 4.81 -5.25
CA PRO A 52 6.91 3.44 -5.68
C PRO A 52 5.78 2.56 -5.16
N VAL A 53 5.32 1.65 -6.02
CA VAL A 53 4.31 0.68 -5.65
C VAL A 53 4.97 -0.44 -4.86
N VAL A 54 4.36 -0.85 -3.76
CA VAL A 54 4.78 -2.01 -3.00
C VAL A 54 3.70 -3.07 -3.14
N GLU A 55 4.08 -4.26 -3.57
CA GLU A 55 3.17 -5.39 -3.61
C GLU A 55 3.01 -5.96 -2.21
N LEU A 56 1.77 -6.12 -1.76
CA LEU A 56 1.47 -6.68 -0.45
C LEU A 56 0.91 -8.10 -0.63
N SER A 57 1.62 -9.10 -0.07
CA SER A 57 1.11 -10.46 -0.11
C SER A 57 -0.11 -10.60 0.82
N GLY A 58 -1.00 -11.56 0.53
CA GLY A 58 -2.13 -11.84 1.41
C GLY A 58 -1.67 -12.24 2.81
N HIS A 59 -0.56 -12.98 2.89
CA HIS A 59 0.04 -13.37 4.17
C HIS A 59 0.51 -12.14 4.97
N ALA A 60 1.15 -11.18 4.29
CA ALA A 60 1.60 -9.95 4.95
C ALA A 60 0.42 -9.15 5.51
N ILE A 61 -0.67 -9.06 4.75
CA ILE A 61 -1.87 -8.35 5.18
C ILE A 61 -2.48 -9.02 6.42
N ASP A 62 -2.60 -10.35 6.39
CA ASP A 62 -3.13 -11.11 7.53
C ASP A 62 -2.26 -10.93 8.77
N ARG A 63 -0.95 -11.01 8.62
CA ARG A 63 -0.02 -10.82 9.73
C ARG A 63 -0.05 -9.41 10.28
N ALA A 64 -0.17 -8.40 9.41
CA ALA A 64 -0.28 -7.02 9.84
C ALA A 64 -1.54 -6.79 10.66
N SER A 65 -2.65 -7.32 10.20
CA SER A 65 -3.93 -7.23 10.90
C SER A 65 -3.87 -7.85 12.31
N LEU A 66 -3.12 -8.94 12.46
CA LEU A 66 -3.03 -9.66 13.75
C LEU A 66 -1.94 -9.11 14.66
N ARG A 67 -0.78 -8.73 14.11
CA ARG A 67 0.43 -8.47 14.89
C ARG A 67 0.75 -7.00 15.11
N VAL A 68 0.43 -6.15 14.15
CA VAL A 68 0.85 -4.74 14.20
C VAL A 68 -0.31 -3.75 14.12
N ARG A 69 -1.52 -4.23 14.32
CA ARG A 69 -2.73 -3.39 14.28
C ARG A 69 -2.64 -2.19 15.23
N LYS A 70 -2.11 -2.40 16.42
CA LYS A 70 -1.94 -1.33 17.40
C LYS A 70 -0.98 -0.26 16.88
N ILE A 71 0.12 -0.69 16.26
CA ILE A 71 1.11 0.24 15.70
C ILE A 71 0.47 1.03 14.56
N TRP A 72 -0.33 0.38 13.72
CA TRP A 72 -1.07 1.05 12.67
C TRP A 72 -1.96 2.18 13.24
N HIS A 73 -2.76 1.87 14.26
CA HIS A 73 -3.65 2.86 14.87
C HIS A 73 -2.90 4.01 15.53
N GLU A 74 -1.71 3.75 16.06
CA GLU A 74 -0.88 4.78 16.70
C GLU A 74 -0.14 5.66 15.70
N THR A 75 0.19 5.15 14.52
CA THR A 75 1.08 5.83 13.57
C THR A 75 0.42 6.21 12.25
N LYS A 76 -0.83 5.87 12.02
CA LYS A 76 -1.53 6.29 10.81
C LYS A 76 -1.65 7.81 10.75
N LEU A 77 -1.58 8.35 9.55
CA LEU A 77 -1.60 9.81 9.34
C LEU A 77 -2.97 10.42 9.58
N SER A 78 -4.02 9.65 9.33
CA SER A 78 -5.41 10.11 9.53
C SER A 78 -6.30 8.89 9.72
N ASP A 79 -7.55 9.12 10.14
CA ASP A 79 -8.54 8.04 10.27
C ASP A 79 -8.84 7.37 8.93
N ASP A 80 -8.59 8.09 7.82
CA ASP A 80 -8.82 7.56 6.48
C ASP A 80 -7.66 6.73 5.95
N GLU A 81 -6.51 6.70 6.63
CA GLU A 81 -5.40 5.86 6.21
C GLU A 81 -5.67 4.41 6.57
N GLY A 82 -6.11 3.63 5.60
CA GLY A 82 -6.37 2.21 5.76
C GLY A 82 -5.10 1.40 5.93
N LEU A 83 -5.27 0.14 6.34
CA LEU A 83 -4.15 -0.76 6.58
C LEU A 83 -3.24 -0.93 5.36
N TYR A 84 -3.81 -1.06 4.17
CA TYR A 84 -3.03 -1.25 2.94
C TYR A 84 -2.13 -0.05 2.64
N SER A 85 -2.68 1.15 2.66
CA SER A 85 -1.92 2.37 2.40
C SER A 85 -0.85 2.59 3.44
N TRP A 86 -1.17 2.33 4.70
CA TRP A 86 -0.24 2.43 5.80
C TRP A 86 0.91 1.42 5.65
N LEU A 87 0.59 0.16 5.30
CA LEU A 87 1.61 -0.87 5.08
C LEU A 87 2.56 -0.50 3.94
N GLN A 88 2.03 0.05 2.85
CA GLN A 88 2.87 0.50 1.75
C GLN A 88 3.81 1.60 2.20
N ARG A 89 3.28 2.58 2.92
CA ARG A 89 4.09 3.69 3.44
C ARG A 89 5.16 3.18 4.39
N MET A 90 4.79 2.32 5.34
CA MET A 90 5.75 1.75 6.30
C MET A 90 6.83 0.92 5.61
N THR A 91 6.45 0.13 4.60
CA THR A 91 7.40 -0.69 3.85
C THR A 91 8.42 0.18 3.12
N LEU A 92 7.96 1.25 2.47
CA LEU A 92 8.85 2.18 1.78
C LEU A 92 9.79 2.90 2.77
N GLU A 93 9.26 3.33 3.90
CA GLU A 93 10.08 3.96 4.93
C GLU A 93 11.09 2.97 5.52
N ALA A 94 10.69 1.70 5.71
CA ALA A 94 11.61 0.67 6.20
C ALA A 94 12.76 0.45 5.21
N LEU A 95 12.48 0.42 3.92
CA LEU A 95 13.52 0.28 2.90
C LEU A 95 14.48 1.46 2.90
N GLU A 96 13.99 2.66 3.15
CA GLU A 96 14.81 3.88 3.16
C GLU A 96 15.54 4.09 4.49
N LYS A 97 14.87 3.87 5.61
CA LYS A 97 15.37 4.26 6.94
C LYS A 97 15.58 3.10 7.91
N GLY A 98 15.10 1.92 7.58
CA GLY A 98 15.14 0.78 8.49
C GLY A 98 16.53 0.19 8.68
N GLU A 99 16.69 -0.58 9.75
CA GLU A 99 17.91 -1.30 10.06
C GLU A 99 17.84 -2.72 9.48
N ARG A 100 18.82 -3.07 8.66
CA ARG A 100 18.93 -4.43 8.12
C ARG A 100 19.53 -5.35 9.16
N LEU A 101 18.80 -6.41 9.49
CA LEU A 101 19.23 -7.41 10.47
C LEU A 101 19.99 -8.54 9.76
N GLU A 102 20.76 -9.30 10.56
CA GLU A 102 21.52 -10.45 10.03
C GLU A 102 20.60 -11.50 9.39
N SER A 103 19.37 -11.61 9.86
CA SER A 103 18.36 -12.51 9.30
C SER A 103 17.86 -12.11 7.92
N GLY A 104 18.22 -10.92 7.42
CA GLY A 104 17.71 -10.37 6.18
C GLY A 104 16.45 -9.53 6.35
N LYS A 105 15.85 -9.54 7.53
CA LYS A 105 14.68 -8.71 7.83
C LYS A 105 15.09 -7.26 8.04
N ILE A 106 14.15 -6.35 7.87
CA ILE A 106 14.38 -4.92 8.10
C ILE A 106 13.56 -4.50 9.32
N LYS A 107 14.25 -3.94 10.31
CA LYS A 107 13.61 -3.43 11.52
C LYS A 107 13.31 -1.95 11.36
N TYR A 108 12.05 -1.59 11.54
CA TYR A 108 11.63 -0.20 11.47
C TYR A 108 10.36 0.01 12.30
N ASN A 109 10.33 1.09 13.07
CA ASN A 109 9.15 1.51 13.85
C ASN A 109 8.53 0.38 14.69
N ARG A 110 9.38 -0.34 15.44
CA ARG A 110 8.99 -1.48 16.31
C ARG A 110 8.48 -2.70 15.54
N MET A 111 8.73 -2.75 14.24
CA MET A 111 8.30 -3.85 13.38
C MET A 111 9.48 -4.44 12.64
N LYS A 112 9.34 -5.70 12.24
CA LYS A 112 10.31 -6.37 11.36
C LYS A 112 9.61 -6.74 10.06
N PHE A 113 10.21 -6.37 8.96
CA PHE A 113 9.65 -6.55 7.62
C PHE A 113 10.43 -7.61 6.87
N VAL A 114 9.72 -8.54 6.23
CA VAL A 114 10.29 -9.48 5.27
C VAL A 114 9.93 -8.96 3.88
N ILE A 115 10.92 -8.40 3.19
CA ILE A 115 10.72 -7.74 1.89
C ILE A 115 11.58 -8.42 0.84
N GLU A 116 10.97 -8.75 -0.30
CA GLU A 116 11.65 -9.30 -1.45
C GLU A 116 11.71 -8.22 -2.54
N GLN A 117 12.89 -8.03 -3.13
CA GLN A 117 13.05 -7.10 -4.25
C GLN A 117 12.63 -7.79 -5.54
N GLY A 118 11.55 -7.30 -6.15
CA GLY A 118 11.11 -7.74 -7.46
C GLY A 118 11.81 -6.94 -8.57
N GLU A 119 11.54 -7.30 -9.83
CA GLU A 119 12.12 -6.61 -10.97
C GLU A 119 11.65 -5.16 -11.11
N GLU A 120 10.38 -4.91 -10.81
CA GLU A 120 9.79 -3.57 -10.94
C GLU A 120 9.58 -2.88 -9.60
N PHE A 121 9.15 -3.62 -8.58
CA PHE A 121 8.86 -3.06 -7.26
C PHE A 121 9.03 -4.10 -6.17
N PRO A 122 9.27 -3.65 -4.92
CA PRO A 122 9.43 -4.56 -3.80
C PRO A 122 8.11 -5.19 -3.37
N SER A 123 8.20 -6.37 -2.77
CA SER A 123 7.05 -7.10 -2.26
C SER A 123 7.20 -7.34 -0.76
N LEU A 124 6.19 -6.97 0.01
CA LEU A 124 6.15 -7.29 1.44
C LEU A 124 5.57 -8.70 1.59
N LEU A 125 6.39 -9.62 2.06
CA LEU A 125 6.01 -11.03 2.22
C LEU A 125 5.43 -11.31 3.60
N SER A 126 5.95 -10.67 4.63
CA SER A 126 5.47 -10.85 6.01
C SER A 126 5.89 -9.66 6.87
N ILE A 127 5.23 -9.52 8.01
CA ILE A 127 5.53 -8.48 8.98
C ILE A 127 5.31 -9.04 10.38
N MET A 128 6.14 -8.59 11.34
CA MET A 128 6.06 -9.01 12.74
C MET A 128 6.55 -7.90 13.66
N ARG A 129 6.22 -8.04 14.92
CA ARG A 129 6.70 -7.12 15.96
C ARG A 129 8.10 -7.47 16.41
#